data_479529d857719a3a5372342fe122d402
#
_entry.id   479529d857719a3a5372342fe122d402
#
_cell.length_a   1.000
_cell.length_b   1.000
_cell.length_c   1.000
_cell.angle_alpha   90.00
_cell.angle_beta   90.00
_cell.angle_gamma   90.00
#
_symmetry.space_group_name_H-M   'P 1'
#
loop_
_entity.id
_entity.type
_entity.pdbx_description
1 polymer ?
#
loop_
_entity_poly.entity_id
_entity_poly.type
_entity_poly.pdbx_seq_one_letter_code
_entity_poly.pdbx_strand_id
1 'polypeptide(L)'
;LYWSFPVYESVLVAAVSSLGDSLKGFWVKTKNDTAVRMPWSAARGGQYKFASRTAGLPAEVGAQWKVDLGPGTPALMPLTQKGPEISGTLRTSTGDYRYLSGIMDGDSLWMSGMDGGSAYLIRGYLAQDGSMQGQLYAARGPGRPWTAVRDSAATLPDPYGLSTLQNAQAPLTFEFKDIQTGQVVRPGPPARVTLVQLLGTWCPNCLDETEYLASVYPEWSRKGVQIIGLGFERTYQPEKAVQNLQKLRARYQVPYPLVHAGQPDSASVRRAIPQLVRLKAFPTTLLLDGGGRIRYVHTGFDGPATGSAFERQKALLQNKINALLAE
;
A
#
# COMPACT_ATOMS: atom_id res chain seq x y z
N LEU A 1 -21.45 -13.79 13.72
CA LEU A 1 -20.16 -14.09 13.13
C LEU A 1 -19.21 -12.90 13.28
N TYR A 2 -17.93 -13.20 13.44
CA TYR A 2 -16.88 -12.22 13.65
C TYR A 2 -15.61 -12.65 12.90
N TRP A 3 -15.11 -11.79 12.00
CA TRP A 3 -13.84 -11.99 11.29
C TRP A 3 -12.95 -10.77 11.49
N SER A 4 -11.81 -10.96 12.14
CA SER A 4 -10.81 -9.90 12.32
C SER A 4 -9.81 -9.89 11.16
N PHE A 5 -9.33 -8.69 10.84
CA PHE A 5 -8.16 -8.48 10.01
C PHE A 5 -6.98 -8.14 10.93
N PRO A 6 -6.09 -9.09 11.25
CA PRO A 6 -5.20 -8.99 12.41
C PRO A 6 -4.29 -7.78 12.45
N VAL A 7 -3.81 -7.31 11.29
CA VAL A 7 -2.92 -6.15 11.21
C VAL A 7 -3.70 -4.84 11.16
N TYR A 8 -4.82 -4.84 10.41
CA TYR A 8 -5.70 -3.68 10.35
C TYR A 8 -6.60 -3.63 11.60
N GLU A 9 -6.85 -2.46 12.12
CA GLU A 9 -7.85 -2.28 13.18
C GLU A 9 -9.26 -2.36 12.58
N SER A 10 -9.59 -3.52 11.98
CA SER A 10 -10.89 -3.71 11.34
C SER A 10 -11.43 -5.13 11.52
N VAL A 11 -12.75 -5.23 11.52
CA VAL A 11 -13.48 -6.48 11.67
C VAL A 11 -14.74 -6.48 10.81
N LEU A 12 -15.13 -7.66 10.33
CA LEU A 12 -16.46 -7.91 9.80
C LEU A 12 -17.30 -8.56 10.90
N VAL A 13 -18.42 -7.95 11.24
CA VAL A 13 -19.43 -8.52 12.17
C VAL A 13 -20.73 -8.72 11.42
N ALA A 14 -21.40 -9.85 11.61
CA ALA A 14 -22.67 -10.13 10.95
C ALA A 14 -23.57 -11.06 11.77
N ALA A 15 -24.88 -10.84 11.63
CA ALA A 15 -25.91 -11.81 11.95
C ALA A 15 -26.15 -12.74 10.76
N VAL A 16 -26.46 -13.99 11.07
CA VAL A 16 -26.93 -15.00 10.09
C VAL A 16 -28.44 -14.92 10.05
N SER A 17 -29.06 -15.02 8.87
CA SER A 17 -30.51 -15.14 8.73
C SER A 17 -31.03 -16.41 9.39
N SER A 18 -32.32 -16.47 9.71
CA SER A 18 -32.97 -17.67 10.29
C SER A 18 -32.87 -18.91 9.40
N LEU A 19 -32.79 -18.70 8.08
CA LEU A 19 -32.63 -19.77 7.09
C LEU A 19 -31.15 -20.16 6.84
N GLY A 20 -30.20 -19.44 7.41
CA GLY A 20 -28.77 -19.67 7.19
C GLY A 20 -28.27 -19.36 5.77
N ASP A 21 -29.02 -18.60 4.98
CA ASP A 21 -28.80 -18.30 3.58
C ASP A 21 -28.18 -16.92 3.32
N SER A 22 -28.19 -16.06 4.33
CA SER A 22 -27.67 -14.70 4.19
C SER A 22 -27.01 -14.17 5.46
N LEU A 23 -26.14 -13.19 5.28
CA LEU A 23 -25.44 -12.46 6.33
C LEU A 23 -25.73 -10.98 6.16
N LYS A 24 -25.98 -10.29 7.25
CA LYS A 24 -26.09 -8.81 7.29
C LYS A 24 -25.33 -8.27 8.49
N GLY A 25 -24.55 -7.22 8.27
CA GLY A 25 -23.73 -6.66 9.33
C GLY A 25 -22.95 -5.43 8.96
N PHE A 26 -21.82 -5.26 9.62
CA PHE A 26 -20.96 -4.10 9.43
C PHE A 26 -19.50 -4.49 9.27
N TRP A 27 -18.82 -3.83 8.35
CA TRP A 27 -17.38 -3.69 8.39
C TRP A 27 -17.05 -2.53 9.30
N VAL A 28 -16.40 -2.81 10.42
CA VAL A 28 -16.03 -1.83 11.44
C VAL A 28 -14.53 -1.59 11.34
N LYS A 29 -14.13 -0.34 11.17
CA LYS A 29 -12.72 0.11 11.14
C LYS A 29 -12.51 1.13 12.25
N THR A 30 -11.36 1.04 12.94
CA THR A 30 -10.93 2.10 13.84
C THR A 30 -10.02 3.08 13.07
N LYS A 31 -10.33 4.36 13.16
CA LYS A 31 -9.50 5.43 12.63
C LYS A 31 -9.44 6.55 13.67
N ASN A 32 -8.24 6.94 14.06
CA ASN A 32 -8.02 7.96 15.11
C ASN A 32 -8.86 7.64 16.37
N ASP A 33 -8.81 6.40 16.83
CA ASP A 33 -9.54 5.84 17.96
C ASP A 33 -11.08 5.90 17.86
N THR A 34 -11.60 6.21 16.68
CA THR A 34 -13.05 6.25 16.40
C THR A 34 -13.45 5.10 15.49
N ALA A 35 -14.50 4.37 15.89
CA ALA A 35 -15.06 3.29 15.10
C ALA A 35 -15.95 3.82 13.97
N VAL A 36 -15.62 3.49 12.72
CA VAL A 36 -16.43 3.76 11.53
C VAL A 36 -17.08 2.46 11.07
N ARG A 37 -18.39 2.46 10.94
CA ARG A 37 -19.18 1.29 10.53
C ARG A 37 -19.70 1.46 9.11
N MET A 38 -19.47 0.43 8.26
CA MET A 38 -19.98 0.35 6.90
C MET A 38 -20.86 -0.89 6.76
N PRO A 39 -22.14 -0.77 6.35
CA PRO A 39 -23.01 -1.92 6.19
C PRO A 39 -22.47 -2.84 5.07
N TRP A 40 -22.59 -4.14 5.27
CA TRP A 40 -22.35 -5.15 4.25
C TRP A 40 -23.34 -6.30 4.38
N SER A 41 -23.51 -7.01 3.28
CA SER A 41 -24.33 -8.21 3.24
C SER A 41 -23.73 -9.25 2.32
N ALA A 42 -24.04 -10.50 2.56
CA ALA A 42 -23.70 -11.63 1.69
C ALA A 42 -24.91 -12.57 1.59
N ALA A 43 -25.04 -13.25 0.45
CA ALA A 43 -26.03 -14.29 0.24
C ALA A 43 -25.34 -15.59 -0.20
N ARG A 44 -25.89 -16.72 0.25
CA ARG A 44 -25.45 -18.06 -0.16
C ARG A 44 -25.82 -18.30 -1.62
N GLY A 45 -24.96 -18.96 -2.38
CA GLY A 45 -25.23 -19.31 -3.78
C GLY A 45 -25.21 -18.12 -4.76
N GLY A 46 -24.74 -16.95 -4.29
CA GLY A 46 -24.53 -15.80 -5.16
C GLY A 46 -23.49 -16.09 -6.24
N GLN A 47 -23.68 -15.47 -7.41
CA GLN A 47 -22.67 -15.49 -8.46
C GLN A 47 -21.42 -14.73 -8.04
N TYR A 48 -20.32 -14.97 -8.76
CA TYR A 48 -19.09 -14.22 -8.57
C TYR A 48 -19.37 -12.70 -8.64
N LYS A 49 -18.68 -11.90 -7.87
CA LYS A 49 -18.80 -10.46 -7.55
C LYS A 49 -19.82 -9.63 -8.37
N PHE A 50 -19.85 -9.82 -9.69
CA PHE A 50 -20.72 -9.12 -10.63
C PHE A 50 -21.34 -10.12 -11.62
N ALA A 51 -22.64 -9.99 -11.88
CA ALA A 51 -23.33 -10.76 -12.89
C ALA A 51 -23.41 -9.96 -14.19
N SER A 52 -23.08 -10.58 -15.33
CA SER A 52 -23.35 -9.99 -16.63
C SER A 52 -24.85 -9.81 -16.82
N ARG A 53 -25.22 -8.64 -17.35
CA ARG A 53 -26.62 -8.26 -17.64
C ARG A 53 -26.87 -8.14 -19.13
N THR A 54 -25.81 -8.15 -19.94
CA THR A 54 -25.90 -8.03 -21.40
C THR A 54 -25.71 -9.40 -22.05
N ALA A 55 -26.43 -9.63 -23.15
CA ALA A 55 -26.27 -10.84 -23.96
C ALA A 55 -25.14 -10.70 -25.00
N GLY A 56 -24.49 -9.54 -25.08
CA GLY A 56 -23.41 -9.26 -26.04
C GLY A 56 -22.06 -9.77 -25.61
N LEU A 57 -21.13 -9.85 -26.58
CA LEU A 57 -19.73 -10.12 -26.28
C LEU A 57 -19.14 -8.95 -25.49
N PRO A 58 -18.28 -9.23 -24.48
CA PRO A 58 -17.61 -8.17 -23.75
C PRO A 58 -16.61 -7.44 -24.64
N ALA A 59 -16.50 -6.13 -24.48
CA ALA A 59 -15.46 -5.35 -25.15
C ALA A 59 -14.07 -5.78 -24.65
N GLU A 60 -13.07 -5.74 -25.52
CA GLU A 60 -11.69 -6.11 -25.21
C GLU A 60 -10.94 -4.91 -24.60
N VAL A 61 -10.56 -5.04 -23.33
CA VAL A 61 -9.85 -4.00 -22.57
C VAL A 61 -8.55 -4.50 -21.95
N GLY A 62 -8.15 -5.75 -22.21
CA GLY A 62 -6.91 -6.35 -21.71
C GLY A 62 -5.69 -5.61 -22.25
N ALA A 63 -5.19 -4.62 -21.50
CA ALA A 63 -4.04 -3.79 -21.87
C ALA A 63 -3.55 -2.97 -20.68
N GLN A 64 -2.45 -2.21 -20.87
CA GLN A 64 -2.12 -1.12 -19.97
C GLN A 64 -2.87 0.15 -20.37
N TRP A 65 -3.49 0.78 -19.40
CA TRP A 65 -4.20 2.04 -19.55
C TRP A 65 -3.50 3.15 -18.77
N LYS A 66 -3.26 4.28 -19.42
CA LYS A 66 -2.89 5.53 -18.77
C LYS A 66 -4.15 6.17 -18.22
N VAL A 67 -4.22 6.36 -16.91
CA VAL A 67 -5.40 6.85 -16.20
C VAL A 67 -5.15 8.24 -15.63
N ASP A 68 -6.10 9.12 -15.80
CA ASP A 68 -6.16 10.40 -15.09
C ASP A 68 -7.23 10.31 -13.98
N LEU A 69 -6.77 10.42 -12.74
CA LEU A 69 -7.62 10.48 -11.55
C LEU A 69 -7.91 11.93 -11.10
N GLY A 70 -7.64 12.92 -11.96
CA GLY A 70 -7.73 14.35 -11.70
C GLY A 70 -6.36 14.99 -11.41
N PRO A 71 -6.32 16.33 -11.23
CA PRO A 71 -5.09 17.10 -11.24
C PRO A 71 -3.97 16.53 -10.37
N GLY A 72 -2.80 16.31 -10.98
CA GLY A 72 -1.59 15.85 -10.29
C GLY A 72 -1.65 14.41 -9.77
N THR A 73 -2.58 13.58 -10.27
CA THR A 73 -2.71 12.19 -9.86
C THR A 73 -2.73 11.25 -11.08
N PRO A 74 -1.63 11.13 -11.83
CA PRO A 74 -1.51 10.14 -12.90
C PRO A 74 -1.51 8.74 -12.29
N ALA A 75 -2.12 7.80 -13.03
CA ALA A 75 -2.15 6.40 -12.66
C ALA A 75 -1.99 5.51 -13.89
N LEU A 76 -1.67 4.23 -13.66
CA LEU A 76 -1.66 3.17 -14.66
C LEU A 76 -2.61 2.08 -14.21
N MET A 77 -3.39 1.53 -15.14
CA MET A 77 -4.29 0.42 -14.88
C MET A 77 -3.94 -0.73 -15.84
N PRO A 78 -3.01 -1.61 -15.45
CA PRO A 78 -2.76 -2.84 -16.18
C PRO A 78 -3.93 -3.80 -15.96
N LEU A 79 -4.59 -4.20 -17.06
CA LEU A 79 -5.72 -5.13 -17.06
C LEU A 79 -5.37 -6.40 -17.81
N THR A 80 -5.73 -7.53 -17.22
CA THR A 80 -5.75 -8.85 -17.87
C THR A 80 -7.20 -9.26 -18.05
N GLN A 81 -7.55 -9.73 -19.25
CA GLN A 81 -8.90 -10.15 -19.58
C GLN A 81 -8.93 -11.59 -20.05
N LYS A 82 -9.93 -12.34 -19.60
CA LYS A 82 -10.25 -13.69 -20.06
C LYS A 82 -11.78 -13.81 -20.25
N GLY A 83 -12.22 -13.68 -21.49
CA GLY A 83 -13.65 -13.54 -21.78
C GLY A 83 -14.22 -12.30 -21.05
N PRO A 84 -15.30 -12.42 -20.28
CA PRO A 84 -15.81 -11.30 -19.50
C PRO A 84 -15.00 -10.99 -18.23
N GLU A 85 -14.19 -11.89 -17.73
CA GLU A 85 -13.46 -11.72 -16.48
C GLU A 85 -12.28 -10.77 -16.65
N ILE A 86 -12.19 -9.79 -15.73
CA ILE A 86 -11.12 -8.80 -15.68
C ILE A 86 -10.39 -8.93 -14.35
N SER A 87 -9.07 -8.84 -14.40
CA SER A 87 -8.21 -8.69 -13.23
C SER A 87 -7.13 -7.66 -13.49
N GLY A 88 -6.61 -7.06 -12.43
CA GLY A 88 -5.55 -6.06 -12.51
C GLY A 88 -5.41 -5.26 -11.22
N THR A 89 -4.85 -4.09 -11.34
CA THR A 89 -4.73 -3.11 -10.26
C THR A 89 -4.75 -1.69 -10.82
N LEU A 90 -4.83 -0.71 -9.93
CA LEU A 90 -4.61 0.69 -10.25
C LEU A 90 -3.32 1.12 -9.55
N ARG A 91 -2.29 1.49 -10.33
CA ARG A 91 -0.99 1.96 -9.84
C ARG A 91 -0.92 3.47 -9.86
N THR A 92 -0.45 4.05 -8.79
CA THR A 92 -0.11 5.49 -8.70
C THR A 92 1.37 5.65 -8.35
N SER A 93 1.87 6.86 -8.38
CA SER A 93 3.26 7.14 -7.95
C SER A 93 3.53 6.88 -6.46
N THR A 94 2.50 6.58 -5.66
CA THR A 94 2.63 6.33 -4.21
C THR A 94 2.26 4.92 -3.80
N GLY A 95 1.96 4.03 -4.76
CA GLY A 95 1.60 2.64 -4.53
C GLY A 95 0.42 2.18 -5.38
N ASP A 96 -0.05 0.98 -5.14
CA ASP A 96 -1.12 0.36 -5.90
C ASP A 96 -2.38 0.09 -5.05
N TYR A 97 -3.45 -0.30 -5.74
CA TYR A 97 -4.76 -0.62 -5.15
C TYR A 97 -4.93 -2.14 -4.91
N ARG A 98 -3.81 -2.87 -4.87
CA ARG A 98 -3.75 -4.32 -4.69
C ARG A 98 -4.57 -5.07 -5.75
N TYR A 99 -5.04 -6.26 -5.43
CA TYR A 99 -5.76 -7.11 -6.38
C TYR A 99 -7.19 -6.63 -6.60
N LEU A 100 -7.47 -6.17 -7.80
CA LEU A 100 -8.82 -5.85 -8.27
C LEU A 100 -9.26 -6.93 -9.25
N SER A 101 -10.52 -7.33 -9.18
CA SER A 101 -11.11 -8.26 -10.12
C SER A 101 -12.58 -7.93 -10.37
N GLY A 102 -13.08 -8.34 -11.53
CA GLY A 102 -14.44 -8.04 -11.93
C GLY A 102 -14.77 -8.53 -13.34
N ILE A 103 -15.60 -7.80 -14.05
CA ILE A 103 -16.07 -8.16 -15.39
C ILE A 103 -16.14 -6.96 -16.33
N MET A 104 -16.05 -7.26 -17.63
CA MET A 104 -16.63 -6.45 -18.71
C MET A 104 -18.01 -6.99 -19.02
N ASP A 105 -19.04 -6.14 -18.96
CA ASP A 105 -20.42 -6.43 -19.32
C ASP A 105 -20.83 -5.54 -20.50
N GLY A 106 -20.70 -6.07 -21.72
CA GLY A 106 -20.70 -5.25 -22.92
C GLY A 106 -19.52 -4.27 -22.88
N ASP A 107 -19.80 -2.97 -22.93
CA ASP A 107 -18.82 -1.90 -22.83
C ASP A 107 -18.59 -1.41 -21.38
N SER A 108 -19.25 -2.02 -20.40
CA SER A 108 -19.21 -1.57 -19.01
C SER A 108 -18.18 -2.36 -18.18
N LEU A 109 -17.24 -1.64 -17.56
CA LEU A 109 -16.23 -2.18 -16.63
C LEU A 109 -16.73 -2.12 -15.19
N TRP A 110 -16.63 -3.25 -14.49
CA TRP A 110 -16.89 -3.36 -13.06
C TRP A 110 -15.75 -4.12 -12.38
N MET A 111 -15.05 -3.48 -11.48
CA MET A 111 -13.99 -4.13 -10.70
C MET A 111 -14.08 -3.74 -9.23
N SER A 112 -13.70 -4.65 -8.34
CA SER A 112 -13.62 -4.35 -6.92
C SER A 112 -12.52 -5.14 -6.22
N GLY A 113 -12.09 -4.63 -5.07
CA GLY A 113 -11.16 -5.30 -4.17
C GLY A 113 -11.39 -4.87 -2.73
N MET A 114 -11.08 -5.76 -1.80
CA MET A 114 -11.09 -5.50 -0.36
C MET A 114 -9.97 -6.31 0.30
N ASP A 115 -9.19 -5.67 1.16
CA ASP A 115 -8.07 -6.30 1.87
C ASP A 115 -8.18 -6.20 3.40
N GLY A 116 -9.29 -5.66 3.90
CA GLY A 116 -9.52 -5.38 5.33
C GLY A 116 -9.05 -3.99 5.75
N GLY A 117 -8.07 -3.42 5.09
CA GLY A 117 -7.63 -2.03 5.26
C GLY A 117 -8.40 -1.07 4.36
N SER A 118 -8.71 -1.50 3.14
CA SER A 118 -9.37 -0.72 2.10
C SER A 118 -10.41 -1.53 1.35
N ALA A 119 -11.39 -0.84 0.77
CA ALA A 119 -12.35 -1.43 -0.16
C ALA A 119 -12.54 -0.46 -1.32
N TYR A 120 -12.45 -0.98 -2.54
CA TYR A 120 -12.54 -0.19 -3.77
C TYR A 120 -13.58 -0.77 -4.71
N LEU A 121 -14.27 0.12 -5.42
CA LEU A 121 -15.11 -0.19 -6.57
C LEU A 121 -14.73 0.75 -7.71
N ILE A 122 -14.34 0.18 -8.84
CA ILE A 122 -14.10 0.89 -10.10
C ILE A 122 -15.27 0.54 -11.03
N ARG A 123 -15.94 1.57 -11.50
CA ARG A 123 -16.96 1.48 -12.54
C ARG A 123 -16.53 2.34 -13.71
N GLY A 124 -16.72 1.84 -14.92
CA GLY A 124 -16.40 2.60 -16.11
C GLY A 124 -17.09 2.05 -17.34
N TYR A 125 -16.85 2.69 -18.45
CA TYR A 125 -17.28 2.21 -19.76
C TYR A 125 -16.26 2.58 -20.84
N LEU A 126 -16.19 1.74 -21.85
CA LEU A 126 -15.40 1.96 -23.06
C LEU A 126 -16.22 2.81 -24.02
N ALA A 127 -15.72 3.98 -24.38
CA ALA A 127 -16.34 4.88 -25.34
C ALA A 127 -16.02 4.46 -26.78
N GLN A 128 -16.78 4.97 -27.75
CA GLN A 128 -16.61 4.67 -29.17
C GLN A 128 -15.24 5.10 -29.74
N ASP A 129 -14.62 6.12 -29.14
CA ASP A 129 -13.27 6.59 -29.49
C ASP A 129 -12.14 5.71 -28.91
N GLY A 130 -12.49 4.62 -28.22
CA GLY A 130 -11.55 3.72 -27.57
C GLY A 130 -10.99 4.19 -26.24
N SER A 131 -11.43 5.32 -25.73
CA SER A 131 -11.12 5.77 -24.36
C SER A 131 -12.02 5.09 -23.33
N MET A 132 -11.61 5.08 -22.07
CA MET A 132 -12.47 4.70 -20.94
C MET A 132 -12.69 5.87 -20.01
N GLN A 133 -13.85 5.91 -19.37
CA GLN A 133 -14.15 6.86 -18.31
C GLN A 133 -15.07 6.23 -17.25
N GLY A 134 -15.05 6.78 -16.05
CA GLY A 134 -15.87 6.20 -14.99
C GLY A 134 -15.70 6.85 -13.62
N GLN A 135 -15.99 6.06 -12.59
CA GLN A 135 -15.93 6.46 -11.19
C GLN A 135 -15.15 5.45 -10.36
N LEU A 136 -14.27 5.94 -9.52
CA LEU A 136 -13.56 5.18 -8.48
C LEU A 136 -14.17 5.51 -7.12
N TYR A 137 -14.64 4.51 -6.41
CA TYR A 137 -15.16 4.63 -5.04
C TYR A 137 -14.16 3.98 -4.08
N ALA A 138 -13.80 4.71 -3.02
CA ALA A 138 -13.01 4.21 -1.90
C ALA A 138 -13.85 4.26 -0.63
N ALA A 139 -14.24 3.10 -0.13
CA ALA A 139 -15.13 2.97 1.02
C ALA A 139 -16.42 3.80 0.85
N ARG A 140 -16.69 4.76 1.77
CA ARG A 140 -17.88 5.62 1.75
C ARG A 140 -17.71 6.95 1.03
N GLY A 141 -16.54 7.18 0.45
CA GLY A 141 -16.27 8.44 -0.24
C GLY A 141 -17.19 8.66 -1.45
N PRO A 142 -17.38 9.91 -1.88
CA PRO A 142 -17.99 10.20 -3.16
C PRO A 142 -17.17 9.56 -4.27
N GLY A 143 -17.84 9.21 -5.38
CA GLY A 143 -17.14 8.72 -6.56
C GLY A 143 -16.16 9.75 -7.08
N ARG A 144 -14.93 9.33 -7.35
CA ARG A 144 -13.91 10.13 -7.99
C ARG A 144 -13.93 9.84 -9.48
N PRO A 145 -14.21 10.82 -10.35
CA PRO A 145 -14.19 10.60 -11.79
C PRO A 145 -12.77 10.25 -12.26
N TRP A 146 -12.70 9.42 -13.29
CA TRP A 146 -11.46 9.09 -13.97
C TRP A 146 -11.68 8.93 -15.47
N THR A 147 -10.63 9.19 -16.24
CA THR A 147 -10.56 8.89 -17.67
C THR A 147 -9.30 8.08 -17.96
N ALA A 148 -9.30 7.30 -19.05
CA ALA A 148 -8.15 6.51 -19.44
C ALA A 148 -8.05 6.34 -20.95
N VAL A 149 -6.81 6.24 -21.44
CA VAL A 149 -6.48 5.89 -22.82
C VAL A 149 -5.50 4.71 -22.83
N ARG A 150 -5.56 3.87 -23.86
CA ARG A 150 -4.56 2.79 -24.01
C ARG A 150 -3.19 3.39 -24.26
N ASP A 151 -2.23 3.03 -23.43
CA ASP A 151 -0.86 3.50 -23.58
C ASP A 151 0.09 2.50 -22.89
N SER A 152 0.70 1.63 -23.68
CA SER A 152 1.65 0.61 -23.20
C SER A 152 2.99 1.21 -22.79
N ALA A 153 3.31 2.44 -23.25
CA ALA A 153 4.55 3.15 -22.94
C ALA A 153 4.42 4.11 -21.76
N ALA A 154 3.18 4.33 -21.25
CA ALA A 154 2.95 5.23 -20.14
C ALA A 154 3.73 4.83 -18.90
N THR A 155 4.30 5.82 -18.24
CA THR A 155 5.06 5.67 -16.99
C THR A 155 4.51 6.59 -15.91
N LEU A 156 4.81 6.26 -14.66
CA LEU A 156 4.55 7.13 -13.51
C LEU A 156 5.77 8.01 -13.21
N PRO A 157 5.57 9.14 -12.49
CA PRO A 157 6.68 9.94 -11.99
C PRO A 157 7.67 9.12 -11.18
N ASP A 158 8.96 9.50 -11.25
CA ASP A 158 10.03 8.84 -10.51
C ASP A 158 9.75 8.86 -8.99
N PRO A 159 9.64 7.70 -8.33
CA PRO A 159 9.38 7.63 -6.91
C PRO A 159 10.52 8.19 -6.02
N TYR A 160 11.71 8.37 -6.58
CA TYR A 160 12.86 8.97 -5.88
C TYR A 160 12.84 10.50 -5.83
N GLY A 161 11.94 11.16 -6.56
CA GLY A 161 11.77 12.61 -6.56
C GLY A 161 10.51 13.13 -5.83
N LEU A 162 9.70 12.26 -5.23
CA LEU A 162 8.40 12.63 -4.70
C LEU A 162 8.44 13.25 -3.30
N SER A 163 9.34 12.79 -2.46
CA SER A 163 9.58 13.36 -1.13
C SER A 163 10.83 14.22 -1.14
N THR A 164 10.86 15.28 -0.33
CA THR A 164 11.91 16.31 -0.41
C THR A 164 12.76 16.32 0.85
N LEU A 165 14.08 16.30 0.67
CA LEU A 165 15.06 16.43 1.72
C LEU A 165 15.66 17.85 1.78
N GLN A 166 16.09 18.23 2.98
CA GLN A 166 17.05 19.28 3.21
C GLN A 166 18.25 18.69 3.94
N ASN A 167 19.43 19.30 3.74
CA ASN A 167 20.62 18.94 4.50
C ASN A 167 21.00 17.44 4.44
N ALA A 168 20.82 16.82 3.25
CA ALA A 168 21.05 15.38 3.05
C ALA A 168 22.49 14.93 3.35
N GLN A 169 23.45 15.85 3.41
CA GLN A 169 24.85 15.58 3.74
C GLN A 169 25.07 15.37 5.24
N ALA A 170 24.19 15.87 6.11
CA ALA A 170 24.26 15.60 7.54
C ALA A 170 23.80 14.18 7.84
N PRO A 171 24.48 13.44 8.73
CA PRO A 171 24.01 12.14 9.17
C PRO A 171 22.60 12.22 9.76
N LEU A 172 21.76 11.25 9.42
CA LEU A 172 20.46 11.10 10.08
C LEU A 172 20.68 10.55 11.48
N THR A 173 20.12 11.24 12.46
CA THR A 173 20.17 10.81 13.84
C THR A 173 18.79 10.78 14.44
N PHE A 174 18.43 9.65 15.00
CA PHE A 174 17.27 9.49 15.88
C PHE A 174 17.56 8.41 16.92
N GLU A 175 16.78 8.41 17.95
CA GLU A 175 16.83 7.42 19.01
C GLU A 175 15.43 7.00 19.40
N PHE A 176 15.12 5.72 19.19
CA PHE A 176 13.86 5.12 19.60
C PHE A 176 14.10 3.79 20.30
N LYS A 177 13.10 3.27 21.00
CA LYS A 177 13.15 1.93 21.60
C LYS A 177 12.45 0.92 20.70
N ASP A 178 13.10 -0.21 20.41
CA ASP A 178 12.44 -1.34 19.76
C ASP A 178 11.26 -1.81 20.59
N ILE A 179 10.12 -2.03 19.94
CA ILE A 179 8.85 -2.37 20.61
C ILE A 179 8.84 -3.73 21.29
N GLN A 180 9.79 -4.61 20.96
CA GLN A 180 9.87 -5.96 21.51
C GLN A 180 10.95 -6.06 22.60
N THR A 181 12.14 -5.56 22.30
CA THR A 181 13.32 -5.72 23.17
C THR A 181 13.52 -4.56 24.14
N GLY A 182 12.92 -3.40 23.86
CA GLY A 182 13.16 -2.15 24.60
C GLY A 182 14.55 -1.55 24.37
N GLN A 183 15.39 -2.19 23.57
CA GLN A 183 16.73 -1.69 23.26
C GLN A 183 16.66 -0.43 22.41
N VAL A 184 17.65 0.45 22.62
CA VAL A 184 17.78 1.68 21.85
C VAL A 184 18.21 1.36 20.41
N VAL A 185 17.50 1.90 19.45
CA VAL A 185 17.73 1.77 18.01
C VAL A 185 18.19 3.10 17.45
N ARG A 186 19.30 3.09 16.72
CA ARG A 186 19.88 4.24 16.00
C ARG A 186 20.25 3.84 14.59
N PRO A 187 20.14 4.75 13.58
CA PRO A 187 20.67 4.50 12.24
C PRO A 187 22.18 4.71 12.20
N GLY A 188 22.85 4.12 11.19
CA GLY A 188 24.27 4.33 10.91
C GLY A 188 25.20 3.30 11.54
N PRO A 189 26.44 3.68 11.85
CA PRO A 189 27.45 2.73 12.30
C PRO A 189 27.02 1.88 13.51
N PRO A 190 27.37 0.57 13.55
CA PRO A 190 28.35 -0.09 12.69
C PRO A 190 27.81 -0.64 11.36
N ALA A 191 26.55 -0.38 10.99
CA ALA A 191 26.01 -0.83 9.72
C ALA A 191 26.70 -0.14 8.54
N ARG A 192 26.96 -0.91 7.47
CA ARG A 192 27.51 -0.37 6.20
C ARG A 192 26.44 0.37 5.41
N VAL A 193 25.20 -0.11 5.46
CA VAL A 193 24.02 0.51 4.86
C VAL A 193 22.89 0.42 5.86
N THR A 194 22.13 1.50 6.03
CA THR A 194 20.89 1.47 6.83
C THR A 194 19.70 1.77 5.93
N LEU A 195 18.70 0.89 5.95
CA LEU A 195 17.39 1.12 5.35
C LEU A 195 16.41 1.52 6.46
N VAL A 196 15.79 2.69 6.32
CA VAL A 196 14.75 3.17 7.23
C VAL A 196 13.44 3.20 6.49
N GLN A 197 12.51 2.31 6.89
CA GLN A 197 11.15 2.27 6.35
C GLN A 197 10.22 3.13 7.23
N LEU A 198 9.61 4.15 6.66
CA LEU A 198 8.50 4.88 7.28
C LEU A 198 7.21 4.15 6.92
N LEU A 199 6.52 3.63 7.91
CA LEU A 199 5.35 2.78 7.72
C LEU A 199 4.20 3.13 8.67
N GLY A 200 3.02 2.60 8.39
CA GLY A 200 1.90 2.52 9.31
C GLY A 200 1.16 1.20 9.10
N THR A 201 0.69 0.58 10.19
CA THR A 201 -0.04 -0.71 10.10
C THR A 201 -1.37 -0.58 9.35
N TRP A 202 -1.88 0.62 9.21
CA TRP A 202 -3.08 0.98 8.46
C TRP A 202 -2.89 1.09 6.95
N CYS A 203 -1.65 0.98 6.44
CA CYS A 203 -1.27 1.25 5.05
C CYS A 203 -0.99 -0.07 4.31
N PRO A 204 -1.83 -0.53 3.37
CA PRO A 204 -1.63 -1.80 2.67
C PRO A 204 -0.29 -1.94 1.95
N ASN A 205 0.16 -0.90 1.22
CA ASN A 205 1.45 -0.93 0.53
C ASN A 205 2.64 -0.97 1.51
N CYS A 206 2.48 -0.41 2.73
CA CYS A 206 3.48 -0.56 3.79
C CYS A 206 3.62 -2.02 4.23
N LEU A 207 2.50 -2.75 4.28
CA LEU A 207 2.50 -4.17 4.64
C LEU A 207 3.20 -5.01 3.58
N ASP A 208 2.95 -4.75 2.29
CA ASP A 208 3.61 -5.43 1.18
C ASP A 208 5.13 -5.18 1.18
N GLU A 209 5.56 -3.93 1.44
CA GLU A 209 6.98 -3.60 1.60
C GLU A 209 7.59 -4.29 2.82
N THR A 210 6.89 -4.29 3.97
CA THR A 210 7.37 -4.95 5.20
C THR A 210 7.54 -6.46 4.99
N GLU A 211 6.61 -7.12 4.32
CA GLU A 211 6.71 -8.55 3.99
C GLU A 211 7.93 -8.83 3.11
N TYR A 212 8.15 -8.02 2.08
CA TYR A 212 9.34 -8.13 1.22
C TYR A 212 10.63 -7.90 2.03
N LEU A 213 10.72 -6.82 2.79
CA LEU A 213 11.91 -6.50 3.60
C LEU A 213 12.21 -7.59 4.64
N ALA A 214 11.18 -8.16 5.28
CA ALA A 214 11.34 -9.27 6.21
C ALA A 214 11.93 -10.51 5.51
N SER A 215 11.50 -10.80 4.27
CA SER A 215 11.99 -11.95 3.50
C SER A 215 13.46 -11.86 3.10
N VAL A 216 13.96 -10.65 2.82
CA VAL A 216 15.34 -10.43 2.35
C VAL A 216 16.32 -10.08 3.48
N TYR A 217 15.84 -9.68 4.65
CA TYR A 217 16.68 -9.24 5.76
C TYR A 217 17.72 -10.26 6.23
N PRO A 218 17.43 -11.57 6.33
CA PRO A 218 18.44 -12.56 6.75
C PRO A 218 19.67 -12.60 5.84
N GLU A 219 19.51 -12.33 4.56
CA GLU A 219 20.63 -12.23 3.63
C GLU A 219 21.35 -10.87 3.76
N TRP A 220 20.56 -9.79 3.78
CA TRP A 220 21.11 -8.43 3.80
C TRP A 220 21.84 -8.10 5.10
N SER A 221 21.36 -8.56 6.24
CA SER A 221 22.03 -8.35 7.54
C SER A 221 23.41 -8.96 7.58
N ARG A 222 23.63 -10.13 6.95
CA ARG A 222 24.97 -10.76 6.84
C ARG A 222 25.94 -9.94 5.97
N LYS A 223 25.43 -9.09 5.10
CA LYS A 223 26.21 -8.16 4.27
C LYS A 223 26.46 -6.81 4.94
N GLY A 224 25.97 -6.61 6.17
CA GLY A 224 26.13 -5.36 6.92
C GLY A 224 25.00 -4.35 6.67
N VAL A 225 23.86 -4.78 6.16
CA VAL A 225 22.67 -3.93 6.01
C VAL A 225 21.82 -4.01 7.29
N GLN A 226 21.53 -2.86 7.88
CA GLN A 226 20.54 -2.71 8.94
C GLN A 226 19.19 -2.28 8.31
N ILE A 227 18.09 -2.82 8.81
CA ILE A 227 16.75 -2.31 8.52
C ILE A 227 16.12 -1.81 9.82
N ILE A 228 15.44 -0.66 9.77
CA ILE A 228 14.67 -0.08 10.88
C ILE A 228 13.30 0.32 10.37
N GLY A 229 12.24 -0.21 10.98
CA GLY A 229 10.87 0.23 10.69
C GLY A 229 10.41 1.32 11.66
N LEU A 230 10.18 2.53 11.15
CA LEU A 230 9.59 3.64 11.90
C LEU A 230 8.07 3.63 11.74
N GLY A 231 7.34 3.17 12.74
CA GLY A 231 5.89 3.09 12.77
C GLY A 231 5.24 4.42 13.12
N PHE A 232 4.40 4.93 12.23
CA PHE A 232 3.55 6.10 12.43
C PHE A 232 2.09 5.67 12.47
N GLU A 233 1.53 5.60 13.68
CA GLU A 233 0.21 5.02 13.91
C GLU A 233 -0.91 6.07 14.04
N ARG A 234 -2.11 5.71 13.58
CA ARG A 234 -3.30 6.59 13.60
C ARG A 234 -4.02 6.65 14.94
N THR A 235 -3.47 6.06 15.98
CA THR A 235 -4.01 6.13 17.35
C THR A 235 -3.27 7.17 18.17
N TYR A 236 -3.97 7.81 19.09
CA TYR A 236 -3.38 8.74 20.07
C TYR A 236 -2.86 8.02 21.32
N GLN A 237 -3.05 6.70 21.42
CA GLN A 237 -2.68 5.86 22.55
C GLN A 237 -1.37 5.14 22.24
N PRO A 238 -0.24 5.49 22.88
CA PRO A 238 1.07 4.88 22.59
C PRO A 238 1.09 3.36 22.75
N GLU A 239 0.41 2.85 23.77
CA GLU A 239 0.35 1.40 24.07
C GLU A 239 -0.36 0.65 22.93
N LYS A 240 -1.43 1.24 22.41
CA LYS A 240 -2.18 0.69 21.27
C LYS A 240 -1.36 0.74 19.98
N ALA A 241 -0.60 1.82 19.76
CA ALA A 241 0.32 1.93 18.64
C ALA A 241 1.38 0.80 18.69
N VAL A 242 1.96 0.55 19.85
CA VAL A 242 2.91 -0.56 20.06
C VAL A 242 2.22 -1.92 19.81
N GLN A 243 1.02 -2.14 20.31
CA GLN A 243 0.26 -3.38 20.05
C GLN A 243 0.01 -3.61 18.55
N ASN A 244 -0.32 -2.56 17.80
CA ASN A 244 -0.52 -2.66 16.36
C ASN A 244 0.78 -3.07 15.64
N LEU A 245 1.89 -2.46 15.98
CA LEU A 245 3.20 -2.82 15.44
C LEU A 245 3.64 -4.24 15.86
N GLN A 246 3.26 -4.70 17.05
CA GLN A 246 3.49 -6.09 17.48
C GLN A 246 2.67 -7.08 16.65
N LYS A 247 1.42 -6.76 16.31
CA LYS A 247 0.60 -7.57 15.39
C LYS A 247 1.23 -7.64 13.98
N LEU A 248 1.75 -6.52 13.48
CA LEU A 248 2.50 -6.47 12.23
C LEU A 248 3.72 -7.38 12.28
N ARG A 249 4.55 -7.25 13.34
CA ARG A 249 5.72 -8.09 13.56
C ARG A 249 5.37 -9.57 13.56
N ALA A 250 4.35 -9.96 14.30
CA ALA A 250 3.91 -11.36 14.40
C ALA A 250 3.39 -11.89 13.06
N ARG A 251 2.62 -11.08 12.31
CA ARG A 251 2.03 -11.47 11.03
C ARG A 251 3.07 -11.77 9.96
N TYR A 252 4.10 -10.92 9.86
CA TYR A 252 5.14 -11.02 8.83
C TYR A 252 6.47 -11.52 9.38
N GLN A 253 6.50 -11.98 10.64
CA GLN A 253 7.72 -12.47 11.31
C GLN A 253 8.90 -11.51 11.15
N VAL A 254 8.65 -10.19 11.32
CA VAL A 254 9.61 -9.14 11.07
C VAL A 254 10.86 -9.30 11.96
N PRO A 255 12.05 -9.56 11.38
CA PRO A 255 13.25 -9.91 12.13
C PRO A 255 14.13 -8.70 12.49
N TYR A 256 13.75 -7.50 12.08
CA TYR A 256 14.46 -6.25 12.32
C TYR A 256 13.73 -5.35 13.31
N PRO A 257 14.39 -4.33 13.88
CA PRO A 257 13.77 -3.40 14.82
C PRO A 257 12.55 -2.69 14.24
N LEU A 258 11.45 -2.70 14.99
CA LEU A 258 10.29 -1.86 14.78
C LEU A 258 10.14 -0.92 15.96
N VAL A 259 9.90 0.37 15.68
CA VAL A 259 9.77 1.40 16.71
C VAL A 259 8.52 2.24 16.46
N HIS A 260 7.90 2.74 17.52
CA HIS A 260 6.81 3.72 17.41
C HIS A 260 7.42 5.13 17.35
N ALA A 261 7.27 5.79 16.19
CA ALA A 261 7.85 7.10 15.91
C ALA A 261 6.86 8.27 16.04
N GLY A 262 5.56 7.96 16.22
CA GLY A 262 4.52 8.97 16.40
C GLY A 262 3.31 8.77 15.52
N GLN A 263 2.61 9.86 15.19
CA GLN A 263 1.45 9.87 14.30
C GLN A 263 1.85 10.16 12.84
N PRO A 264 1.00 9.78 11.86
CA PRO A 264 1.29 10.02 10.44
C PRO A 264 1.04 11.48 10.03
N ASP A 265 1.56 12.42 10.80
CA ASP A 265 1.48 13.86 10.56
C ASP A 265 2.87 14.46 10.32
N SER A 266 2.89 15.64 9.69
CA SER A 266 4.15 16.31 9.32
C SER A 266 5.02 16.70 10.51
N ALA A 267 4.43 16.94 11.68
CA ALA A 267 5.19 17.33 12.89
C ALA A 267 5.91 16.13 13.48
N SER A 268 5.21 14.99 13.60
CA SER A 268 5.80 13.72 14.08
C SER A 268 6.90 13.22 13.14
N VAL A 269 6.67 13.27 11.83
CA VAL A 269 7.65 12.87 10.82
C VAL A 269 8.90 13.75 10.89
N ARG A 270 8.76 15.08 10.96
CA ARG A 270 9.89 16.01 11.06
C ARG A 270 10.66 15.89 12.39
N ARG A 271 9.98 15.52 13.47
CA ARG A 271 10.64 15.23 14.74
C ARG A 271 11.51 13.99 14.66
N ALA A 272 11.03 12.94 13.99
CA ALA A 272 11.78 11.71 13.78
C ALA A 272 12.90 11.85 12.74
N ILE A 273 12.64 12.61 11.66
CA ILE A 273 13.54 12.79 10.52
C ILE A 273 13.56 14.26 10.13
N PRO A 274 14.37 15.10 10.79
CA PRO A 274 14.42 16.55 10.54
C PRO A 274 14.81 16.91 9.11
N GLN A 275 15.56 16.04 8.43
CA GLN A 275 15.96 16.24 7.02
C GLN A 275 14.80 16.08 6.03
N LEU A 276 13.73 15.36 6.41
CA LEU A 276 12.58 15.11 5.53
C LEU A 276 11.59 16.29 5.60
N VAL A 277 11.77 17.27 4.72
CA VAL A 277 10.94 18.50 4.69
C VAL A 277 9.51 18.19 4.25
N ARG A 278 9.37 17.30 3.26
CA ARG A 278 8.08 16.92 2.71
C ARG A 278 8.03 15.40 2.51
N LEU A 279 7.17 14.76 3.27
CA LEU A 279 6.76 13.37 3.03
C LEU A 279 5.55 13.37 2.10
N LYS A 280 5.64 12.70 0.94
CA LYS A 280 4.53 12.61 -0.02
C LYS A 280 3.51 11.56 0.40
N ALA A 281 3.95 10.38 0.84
CA ALA A 281 3.08 9.25 1.23
C ALA A 281 3.83 8.22 2.07
N PHE A 282 3.09 7.27 2.62
CA PHE A 282 3.59 6.01 3.17
C PHE A 282 3.34 4.86 2.17
N PRO A 283 4.24 3.86 2.08
CA PRO A 283 5.56 3.87 2.72
C PRO A 283 6.50 4.90 2.08
N THR A 284 7.50 5.30 2.82
CA THR A 284 8.68 5.97 2.27
C THR A 284 9.92 5.31 2.87
N THR A 285 10.86 4.97 2.00
CA THR A 285 12.08 4.26 2.39
C THR A 285 13.29 5.15 2.15
N LEU A 286 14.13 5.30 3.19
CA LEU A 286 15.39 6.01 3.13
C LEU A 286 16.51 4.98 3.06
N LEU A 287 17.49 5.18 2.18
CA LEU A 287 18.76 4.44 2.21
C LEU A 287 19.90 5.37 2.66
N LEU A 288 20.61 4.94 3.68
CA LEU A 288 21.73 5.65 4.27
C LEU A 288 23.03 4.90 3.98
N ASP A 289 24.10 5.64 3.73
CA ASP A 289 25.46 5.10 3.66
C ASP A 289 26.02 4.75 5.06
N GLY A 290 27.22 4.17 5.11
CA GLY A 290 27.90 3.80 6.34
C GLY A 290 28.20 4.99 7.28
N GLY A 291 28.18 6.22 6.77
CA GLY A 291 28.27 7.45 7.56
C GLY A 291 26.93 7.98 8.06
N GLY A 292 25.84 7.27 7.77
CA GLY A 292 24.49 7.67 8.19
C GLY A 292 23.86 8.77 7.33
N ARG A 293 24.44 9.13 6.16
CA ARG A 293 23.90 10.14 5.25
C ARG A 293 22.81 9.55 4.39
N ILE A 294 21.72 10.29 4.18
CA ILE A 294 20.62 9.84 3.30
C ILE A 294 21.05 9.96 1.84
N ARG A 295 21.19 8.83 1.16
CA ARG A 295 21.62 8.75 -0.25
C ARG A 295 20.43 8.63 -1.21
N TYR A 296 19.35 7.97 -0.78
CA TYR A 296 18.14 7.79 -1.58
C TYR A 296 16.89 7.91 -0.72
N VAL A 297 15.84 8.49 -1.30
CA VAL A 297 14.48 8.53 -0.73
C VAL A 297 13.53 7.96 -1.76
N HIS A 298 12.92 6.84 -1.48
CA HIS A 298 11.93 6.19 -2.32
C HIS A 298 10.55 6.32 -1.67
N THR A 299 9.57 6.83 -2.41
CA THR A 299 8.19 6.99 -1.92
C THR A 299 7.25 6.04 -2.62
N GLY A 300 6.40 5.37 -1.85
CA GLY A 300 5.46 4.37 -2.36
C GLY A 300 6.07 2.98 -2.47
N PHE A 301 5.23 2.01 -2.76
CA PHE A 301 5.63 0.64 -3.01
C PHE A 301 4.66 -0.02 -3.99
N ASP A 302 5.19 -0.56 -5.08
CA ASP A 302 4.45 -1.40 -6.02
C ASP A 302 4.34 -2.81 -5.42
N GLY A 303 3.16 -3.20 -4.93
CA GLY A 303 2.94 -4.51 -4.33
C GLY A 303 2.84 -5.64 -5.34
N PRO A 304 2.69 -6.91 -4.87
CA PRO A 304 2.64 -8.10 -5.73
C PRO A 304 1.59 -8.06 -6.84
N ALA A 305 0.48 -7.32 -6.63
CA ALA A 305 -0.59 -7.18 -7.62
C ALA A 305 -0.14 -6.45 -8.90
N THR A 306 0.99 -5.77 -8.87
CA THR A 306 1.55 -5.03 -10.03
C THR A 306 2.44 -5.89 -10.93
N GLY A 307 2.67 -7.16 -10.57
CA GLY A 307 3.44 -8.12 -11.37
C GLY A 307 4.86 -7.63 -11.67
N SER A 308 5.17 -7.37 -12.94
CA SER A 308 6.53 -6.97 -13.37
C SER A 308 7.02 -5.66 -12.75
N ALA A 309 6.12 -4.76 -12.31
CA ALA A 309 6.53 -3.54 -11.64
C ALA A 309 7.06 -3.81 -10.23
N PHE A 310 6.43 -4.72 -9.50
CA PHE A 310 6.94 -5.23 -8.22
C PHE A 310 8.36 -5.81 -8.37
N GLU A 311 8.58 -6.68 -9.37
CA GLU A 311 9.90 -7.27 -9.60
C GLU A 311 10.96 -6.21 -9.96
N ARG A 312 10.62 -5.24 -10.80
CA ARG A 312 11.52 -4.12 -11.14
C ARG A 312 11.86 -3.28 -9.90
N GLN A 313 10.89 -2.99 -9.03
CA GLN A 313 11.14 -2.22 -7.82
C GLN A 313 12.07 -2.95 -6.86
N LYS A 314 11.89 -4.25 -6.65
CA LYS A 314 12.80 -5.08 -5.85
C LYS A 314 14.23 -5.04 -6.39
N ALA A 315 14.38 -5.23 -7.70
CA ALA A 315 15.68 -5.20 -8.36
C ALA A 315 16.36 -3.81 -8.22
N LEU A 316 15.61 -2.72 -8.40
CA LEU A 316 16.14 -1.36 -8.23
C LEU A 316 16.61 -1.10 -6.79
N LEU A 317 15.83 -1.52 -5.79
CA LEU A 317 16.23 -1.39 -4.39
C LEU A 317 17.49 -2.19 -4.08
N GLN A 318 17.55 -3.45 -4.54
CA GLN A 318 18.73 -4.31 -4.38
C GLN A 318 19.99 -3.68 -5.02
N ASN A 319 19.87 -3.14 -6.24
CA ASN A 319 20.97 -2.49 -6.94
C ASN A 319 21.50 -1.27 -6.18
N LYS A 320 20.61 -0.44 -5.61
CA LYS A 320 21.01 0.71 -4.79
C LYS A 320 21.72 0.30 -3.51
N ILE A 321 21.25 -0.74 -2.83
CA ILE A 321 21.90 -1.30 -1.64
C ILE A 321 23.30 -1.85 -2.02
N ASN A 322 23.40 -2.62 -3.11
CA ASN A 322 24.69 -3.15 -3.57
C ASN A 322 25.69 -2.03 -3.91
N ALA A 323 25.21 -0.94 -4.55
CA ALA A 323 26.06 0.21 -4.84
C ALA A 323 26.62 0.85 -3.55
N LEU A 324 25.78 1.06 -2.52
CA LEU A 324 26.22 1.59 -1.23
C LEU A 324 27.13 0.64 -0.45
N LEU A 325 26.95 -0.68 -0.60
CA LEU A 325 27.85 -1.67 0.01
C LEU A 325 29.21 -1.72 -0.67
N ALA A 326 29.35 -1.22 -1.89
CA ALA A 326 30.63 -1.17 -2.62
C ALA A 326 31.44 0.10 -2.32
N GLU A 327 30.84 1.12 -1.70
CA GLU A 327 31.53 2.33 -1.21
C GLU A 327 32.33 2.04 0.09
#